data_ff0549ee8556cd127dee72592a22e800
#
_entry.id   ff0549ee8556cd127dee72592a22e800
#
_cell.length_a   1.000
_cell.length_b   1.000
_cell.length_c   1.000
_cell.angle_alpha   90.00
_cell.angle_beta   90.00
_cell.angle_gamma   90.00
#
_symmetry.space_group_name_H-M   'P 1'
#
loop_
_entity.id
_entity.type
_entity.pdbx_description
1 polymer ?
#
loop_
_entity_poly.entity_id
_entity_poly.type
_entity_poly.pdbx_seq_one_letter_code
_entity_poly.pdbx_strand_id
1 'polypeptide(L)'
;MKKKLPFTIIHKNNNIDLFFNLHPETKDKEIVGKVAEELINNIDKQLKEYSTISDGDLIQSLAIVIATRIHISPFDNTKMINLMNQLIKNGLVDINNGKISKIGMA
;
A
#
# COMPACT_ATOMS: atom_id res chain seq x y z
N MET A 1 -19.69 9.92 -4.20
CA MET A 1 -19.61 8.51 -3.79
C MET A 1 -18.18 8.10 -3.50
N LYS A 2 -17.95 7.50 -2.36
CA LYS A 2 -16.62 7.00 -2.01
C LYS A 2 -16.35 5.68 -2.73
N LYS A 3 -15.20 5.58 -3.36
CA LYS A 3 -14.75 4.35 -3.99
C LYS A 3 -14.03 3.51 -2.95
N LYS A 4 -14.53 2.31 -2.71
CA LYS A 4 -13.98 1.38 -1.73
C LYS A 4 -13.33 0.19 -2.41
N LEU A 5 -12.14 -0.15 -1.96
CA LEU A 5 -11.40 -1.31 -2.46
C LEU A 5 -11.31 -2.36 -1.36
N PRO A 6 -11.95 -3.53 -1.53
CA PRO A 6 -11.77 -4.62 -0.57
C PRO A 6 -10.34 -5.13 -0.65
N PHE A 7 -9.72 -5.37 0.50
CA PHE A 7 -8.34 -5.80 0.58
C PHE A 7 -8.12 -6.65 1.81
N THR A 8 -7.20 -7.61 1.71
CA THR A 8 -6.80 -8.44 2.85
C THR A 8 -5.29 -8.33 3.03
N ILE A 9 -4.88 -7.98 4.24
CA ILE A 9 -3.47 -7.95 4.61
C ILE A 9 -3.19 -9.14 5.51
N ILE A 10 -2.10 -9.87 5.21
CA ILE A 10 -1.66 -11.00 6.02
C ILE A 10 -0.45 -10.57 6.82
N HIS A 11 -0.55 -10.68 8.17
CA HIS A 11 0.52 -10.28 9.05
C HIS A 11 0.52 -11.15 10.30
N LYS A 12 1.62 -11.85 10.57
CA LYS A 12 1.83 -12.68 11.76
C LYS A 12 0.66 -13.64 12.03
N ASN A 13 0.30 -14.45 11.06
CA ASN A 13 -0.80 -15.43 11.15
C ASN A 13 -2.19 -14.78 11.34
N ASN A 14 -2.32 -13.51 11.10
CA ASN A 14 -3.61 -12.82 11.11
C ASN A 14 -3.96 -12.34 9.70
N ASN A 15 -5.25 -12.42 9.37
CA ASN A 15 -5.83 -11.72 8.24
C ASN A 15 -6.44 -10.41 8.74
N ILE A 16 -6.16 -9.33 8.04
CA ILE A 16 -6.82 -8.05 8.27
C ILE A 16 -7.66 -7.78 7.04
N ASP A 17 -8.97 -7.90 7.18
CA ASP A 17 -9.93 -7.62 6.11
C ASP A 17 -10.41 -6.19 6.25
N LEU A 18 -10.28 -5.42 5.18
CA LEU A 18 -10.60 -4.01 5.19
C LEU A 18 -11.08 -3.50 3.84
N PHE A 19 -11.55 -2.28 3.84
CA PHE A 19 -11.79 -1.51 2.63
C PHE A 19 -10.88 -0.28 2.66
N PHE A 20 -10.06 -0.12 1.61
CA PHE A 20 -9.37 1.14 1.41
C PHE A 20 -10.33 2.14 0.78
N ASN A 21 -10.42 3.34 1.36
CA ASN A 21 -11.17 4.44 0.77
C ASN A 21 -10.28 5.12 -0.26
N LEU A 22 -10.60 4.93 -1.53
CA LEU A 22 -9.80 5.46 -2.62
C LEU A 22 -10.15 6.90 -2.92
N HIS A 23 -9.23 7.60 -3.59
CA HIS A 23 -9.46 8.96 -4.06
C HIS A 23 -10.68 8.99 -5.00
N PRO A 24 -11.54 10.03 -4.91
CA PRO A 24 -12.74 10.11 -5.77
C PRO A 24 -12.47 10.06 -7.28
N GLU A 25 -11.29 10.49 -7.68
CA GLU A 25 -10.89 10.50 -9.10
C GLU A 25 -10.24 9.19 -9.56
N THR A 26 -10.18 8.16 -8.71
CA THR A 26 -9.67 6.84 -9.10
C THR A 26 -10.49 6.31 -10.29
N LYS A 27 -9.80 5.98 -11.37
CA LYS A 27 -10.46 5.53 -12.60
C LYS A 27 -10.79 4.06 -12.60
N ASP A 28 -9.89 3.23 -12.08
CA ASP A 28 -10.05 1.78 -12.08
C ASP A 28 -9.54 1.19 -10.76
N LYS A 29 -10.47 0.97 -9.83
CA LYS A 29 -10.13 0.45 -8.51
C LYS A 29 -9.60 -0.99 -8.56
N GLU A 30 -10.04 -1.79 -9.52
CA GLU A 30 -9.58 -3.18 -9.63
C GLU A 30 -8.11 -3.24 -10.04
N ILE A 31 -7.70 -2.39 -10.96
CA ILE A 31 -6.30 -2.27 -11.37
C ILE A 31 -5.46 -1.75 -10.20
N VAL A 32 -5.96 -0.75 -9.46
CA VAL A 32 -5.26 -0.26 -8.26
C VAL A 32 -5.00 -1.40 -7.28
N GLY A 33 -6.02 -2.20 -6.99
CA GLY A 33 -5.89 -3.35 -6.09
C GLY A 33 -4.89 -4.39 -6.60
N LYS A 34 -4.96 -4.72 -7.88
CA LYS A 34 -4.04 -5.69 -8.51
C LYS A 34 -2.59 -5.23 -8.45
N VAL A 35 -2.36 -3.98 -8.84
CA VAL A 35 -1.00 -3.41 -8.83
C VAL A 35 -0.46 -3.35 -7.41
N ALA A 36 -1.28 -2.91 -6.44
CA ALA A 36 -0.87 -2.87 -5.04
C ALA A 36 -0.51 -4.27 -4.53
N GLU A 37 -1.32 -5.27 -4.82
CA GLU A 37 -1.07 -6.66 -4.41
C GLU A 37 0.24 -7.19 -5.00
N GLU A 38 0.48 -6.97 -6.28
CA GLU A 38 1.71 -7.40 -6.96
C GLU A 38 2.94 -6.70 -6.39
N LEU A 39 2.82 -5.40 -6.08
CA LEU A 39 3.92 -4.66 -5.45
C LEU A 39 4.22 -5.20 -4.05
N ILE A 40 3.21 -5.49 -3.25
CA ILE A 40 3.40 -6.09 -1.92
C ILE A 40 4.07 -7.45 -2.03
N ASN A 41 3.62 -8.31 -2.95
CA ASN A 41 4.21 -9.62 -3.16
C ASN A 41 5.67 -9.53 -3.60
N ASN A 42 5.98 -8.55 -4.44
CA ASN A 42 7.36 -8.32 -4.87
C ASN A 42 8.25 -7.85 -3.71
N ILE A 43 7.73 -6.98 -2.84
CA ILE A 43 8.45 -6.55 -1.63
C ILE A 43 8.73 -7.77 -0.74
N ASP A 44 7.73 -8.62 -0.50
CA ASP A 44 7.88 -9.81 0.31
C ASP A 44 8.98 -10.73 -0.25
N LYS A 45 9.02 -10.87 -1.56
CA LYS A 45 10.04 -11.64 -2.26
C LYS A 45 11.43 -11.06 -2.05
N GLN A 46 11.58 -9.74 -2.14
CA GLN A 46 12.83 -9.04 -1.90
C GLN A 46 13.30 -9.21 -0.46
N LEU A 47 12.36 -9.16 0.50
CA LEU A 47 12.68 -9.34 1.92
C LEU A 47 13.21 -10.75 2.21
N LYS A 48 12.73 -11.77 1.51
CA LYS A 48 13.26 -13.12 1.61
C LYS A 48 14.67 -13.24 1.02
N GLU A 49 14.91 -12.57 -0.09
CA GLU A 49 16.21 -12.59 -0.77
C GLU A 49 17.28 -11.83 0.02
N TYR A 50 16.91 -10.68 0.57
CA TYR A 50 17.81 -9.82 1.35
C TYR A 50 17.41 -9.84 2.82
N SER A 51 17.55 -10.99 3.47
CA SER A 51 17.02 -11.23 4.81
C SER A 51 17.62 -10.34 5.91
N THR A 52 18.75 -9.67 5.64
CA THR A 52 19.39 -8.76 6.59
C THR A 52 18.96 -7.30 6.44
N ILE A 53 18.09 -7.00 5.48
CA ILE A 53 17.61 -5.62 5.28
C ILE A 53 16.80 -5.16 6.49
N SER A 54 17.06 -3.93 6.96
CA SER A 54 16.29 -3.33 8.05
C SER A 54 15.01 -2.68 7.53
N ASP A 55 14.03 -2.47 8.43
CA ASP A 55 12.81 -1.75 8.08
C ASP A 55 13.11 -0.34 7.57
N GLY A 56 14.10 0.34 8.17
CA GLY A 56 14.51 1.66 7.71
C GLY A 56 15.07 1.64 6.30
N ASP A 57 15.88 0.63 5.96
CA ASP A 57 16.42 0.48 4.60
C ASP A 57 15.31 0.21 3.59
N LEU A 58 14.31 -0.59 3.96
CA LEU A 58 13.15 -0.84 3.10
C LEU A 58 12.37 0.45 2.85
N ILE A 59 12.09 1.22 3.89
CA ILE A 59 11.38 2.50 3.78
C ILE A 59 12.16 3.46 2.87
N GLN A 60 13.48 3.51 3.03
CA GLN A 60 14.31 4.35 2.16
C GLN A 60 14.25 3.92 0.70
N SER A 61 14.27 2.61 0.46
CA SER A 61 14.12 2.05 -0.89
C SER A 61 12.78 2.43 -1.51
N LEU A 62 11.71 2.32 -0.74
CA LEU A 62 10.37 2.73 -1.20
C LEU A 62 10.32 4.22 -1.51
N ALA A 63 10.96 5.05 -0.69
CA ALA A 63 11.02 6.48 -0.92
C ALA A 63 11.74 6.82 -2.24
N ILE A 64 12.82 6.09 -2.55
CA ILE A 64 13.54 6.27 -3.82
C ILE A 64 12.62 5.92 -5.00
N VAL A 65 11.89 4.82 -4.92
CA VAL A 65 10.95 4.41 -5.97
C VAL A 65 9.86 5.47 -6.17
N ILE A 66 9.27 5.93 -5.07
CA ILE A 66 8.19 6.93 -5.12
C ILE A 66 8.72 8.25 -5.70
N ALA A 67 9.89 8.72 -5.23
CA ALA A 67 10.49 9.95 -5.75
C ALA A 67 10.75 9.85 -7.26
N THR A 68 11.24 8.71 -7.72
CA THR A 68 11.48 8.46 -9.13
C THR A 68 10.18 8.52 -9.93
N ARG A 69 9.14 7.87 -9.44
CA ARG A 69 7.83 7.87 -10.13
C ARG A 69 7.20 9.26 -10.14
N ILE A 70 7.33 10.02 -9.08
CA ILE A 70 6.84 11.40 -9.03
C ILE A 70 7.59 12.27 -10.05
N HIS A 71 8.92 12.12 -10.12
CA HIS A 71 9.74 12.89 -11.06
C HIS A 71 9.36 12.61 -12.52
N ILE A 72 9.08 11.35 -12.86
CA ILE A 72 8.70 10.94 -14.21
C ILE A 72 7.29 11.42 -14.56
N SER A 73 6.41 11.56 -13.55
CA SER A 73 5.04 12.01 -13.76
C SER A 73 5.00 13.41 -14.36
N PRO A 74 4.05 13.69 -15.28
CA PRO A 74 3.91 15.04 -15.85
C PRO A 74 3.28 16.06 -14.91
N PHE A 75 2.86 15.63 -13.71
CA PHE A 75 2.19 16.51 -12.75
C PHE A 75 3.18 17.23 -11.85
N ASP A 76 2.73 18.30 -11.20
CA ASP A 76 3.53 19.07 -10.26
C ASP A 76 4.00 18.18 -9.09
N ASN A 77 5.32 18.20 -8.81
CA ASN A 77 5.92 17.36 -7.79
C ASN A 77 5.35 17.62 -6.39
N THR A 78 5.15 18.88 -6.03
CA THR A 78 4.60 19.26 -4.73
C THR A 78 3.20 18.71 -4.54
N LYS A 79 2.35 18.83 -5.55
CA LYS A 79 0.99 18.28 -5.52
C LYS A 79 1.00 16.77 -5.39
N MET A 80 1.89 16.09 -6.12
CA MET A 80 2.00 14.63 -6.05
C MET A 80 2.48 14.14 -4.68
N ILE A 81 3.44 14.82 -4.07
CA ILE A 81 3.91 14.50 -2.72
C ILE A 81 2.77 14.68 -1.71
N ASN A 82 2.04 15.77 -1.80
CA ASN A 82 0.93 16.03 -0.89
C ASN A 82 -0.17 14.97 -1.03
N LEU A 83 -0.49 14.59 -2.25
CA LEU A 83 -1.45 13.51 -2.52
C LEU A 83 -0.95 12.19 -1.92
N MET A 84 0.31 11.83 -2.16
CA MET A 84 0.89 10.59 -1.63
C MET A 84 0.82 10.56 -0.10
N ASN A 85 1.20 11.65 0.56
CA ASN A 85 1.15 11.73 2.02
C ASN A 85 -0.28 11.56 2.54
N GLN A 86 -1.25 12.18 1.88
CA GLN A 86 -2.67 12.06 2.25
C GLN A 86 -3.15 10.62 2.10
N LEU A 87 -2.82 9.98 0.99
CA LEU A 87 -3.22 8.59 0.73
C LEU A 87 -2.58 7.62 1.72
N ILE A 88 -1.32 7.83 2.10
CA ILE A 88 -0.65 6.99 3.11
C ILE A 88 -1.35 7.13 4.46
N LYS A 89 -1.63 8.35 4.90
CA LYS A 89 -2.33 8.59 6.16
C LYS A 89 -3.72 7.95 6.18
N ASN A 90 -4.47 8.12 5.10
CA ASN A 90 -5.80 7.53 4.97
C ASN A 90 -5.72 6.00 4.97
N GLY A 91 -4.73 5.44 4.27
CA GLY A 91 -4.51 4.00 4.23
C GLY A 91 -4.23 3.42 5.60
N LEU A 92 -3.41 4.08 6.41
CA LEU A 92 -3.12 3.63 7.77
C LEU A 92 -4.37 3.64 8.65
N VAL A 93 -5.21 4.65 8.52
CA VAL A 93 -6.51 4.70 9.23
C VAL A 93 -7.41 3.54 8.78
N ASP A 94 -7.48 3.28 7.48
CA ASP A 94 -8.31 2.20 6.94
C ASP A 94 -7.84 0.84 7.47
N ILE A 95 -6.52 0.60 7.54
CA ILE A 95 -5.96 -0.64 8.08
C ILE A 95 -6.31 -0.78 9.57
N ASN A 96 -6.18 0.29 10.35
CA ASN A 96 -6.50 0.25 11.78
C ASN A 96 -7.97 -0.04 12.04
N ASN A 97 -8.85 0.29 11.11
CA ASN A 97 -10.29 0.00 11.20
C ASN A 97 -10.66 -1.37 10.61
N GLY A 98 -9.67 -2.12 10.13
CA GLY A 98 -9.90 -3.43 9.54
C GLY A 98 -10.27 -4.48 10.58
N LYS A 99 -10.90 -5.54 10.11
CA LYS A 99 -11.30 -6.68 10.94
C LYS A 99 -10.20 -7.74 10.95
N ILE A 100 -9.74 -8.08 12.15
CA ILE A 100 -8.65 -9.04 12.34
C ILE A 100 -9.21 -10.43 12.63
N SER A 101 -8.69 -11.45 11.94
CA SER A 101 -8.99 -12.84 12.20
C SER A 101 -7.71 -13.67 12.12
N LYS A 102 -7.65 -14.78 12.90
CA LYS A 102 -6.50 -15.66 12.84
C LYS A 102 -6.58 -16.62 11.67
N ILE A 103 -5.46 -16.80 10.97
CA ILE A 103 -5.34 -17.78 9.89
C ILE A 103 -5.25 -19.18 10.52
N GLY A 104 -5.96 -20.13 9.90
CA GLY A 104 -5.91 -21.54 10.31
C GLY A 104 -6.74 -21.89 11.51
N MET A 105 -7.52 -20.99 12.05
CA MET A 105 -8.50 -21.28 13.09
C MET A 105 -9.78 -21.78 12.45
N ALA A 106 -10.14 -22.98 12.77
CA ALA A 106 -11.41 -23.54 12.32
C ALA A 106 -12.59 -22.92 13.08
#